data_f6a8c683036b068ee86a818000caa763
#
_entry.id   f6a8c683036b068ee86a818000caa763
#
_cell.length_a   1.000
_cell.length_b   1.000
_cell.length_c   1.000
_cell.angle_alpha   90.00
_cell.angle_beta   90.00
_cell.angle_gamma   90.00
#
_symmetry.space_group_name_H-M   'P 1'
#
loop_
_entity.id
_entity.type
_entity.pdbx_description
1 polymer ?
#
loop_
_entity_poly.entity_id
_entity_poly.type
_entity_poly.pdbx_seq_one_letter_code
_entity_poly.pdbx_strand_id
1 'polypeptide(L)'
;IENNLNKKALVIGAGGVSPSVILSIKKSGIKNISVTNRTNEKCIFLKKKFNFLTIIPWADLKSEIRNFDVIINATSLGLKNGDDFNFNFASTKNEVIYIDTIYNPLETKTFKYLKEEGRKVFNGLDMFIYQGQKSFYLWNKVNPEIDDELVELLNSRLK
;
A
#
# COMPACT_ATOMS: atom_id res chain seq x y z
N ILE A 1 7.34 -19.03 -0.30
CA ILE A 1 8.10 -18.11 -1.19
C ILE A 1 7.80 -18.43 -2.66
N GLU A 2 7.71 -19.72 -3.05
CA GLU A 2 7.45 -20.13 -4.45
C GLU A 2 6.13 -19.58 -5.05
N ASN A 3 5.09 -19.42 -4.24
CA ASN A 3 3.79 -18.93 -4.69
C ASN A 3 3.76 -17.42 -5.09
N ASN A 4 4.81 -16.66 -4.81
CA ASN A 4 4.83 -15.22 -5.08
C ASN A 4 5.57 -14.83 -6.38
N LEU A 5 6.34 -15.72 -6.98
CA LEU A 5 7.19 -15.42 -8.12
C LEU A 5 6.42 -14.93 -9.36
N ASN A 6 5.23 -15.45 -9.58
CA ASN A 6 4.37 -15.12 -10.71
C ASN A 6 3.37 -14.00 -10.43
N LYS A 7 3.26 -13.54 -9.17
CA LYS A 7 2.35 -12.47 -8.80
C LYS A 7 2.80 -11.13 -9.36
N LYS A 8 1.82 -10.30 -9.71
CA LYS A 8 2.01 -8.92 -10.17
C LYS A 8 1.55 -7.96 -9.07
N ALA A 9 2.41 -7.03 -8.70
CA ALA A 9 2.08 -5.98 -7.74
C ALA A 9 2.04 -4.60 -8.39
N LEU A 10 1.08 -3.79 -7.97
CA LEU A 10 0.95 -2.39 -8.36
C LEU A 10 1.08 -1.49 -7.13
N VAL A 11 2.00 -0.55 -7.19
CA VAL A 11 2.12 0.53 -6.20
C VAL A 11 1.51 1.79 -6.81
N ILE A 12 0.43 2.26 -6.22
CA ILE A 12 -0.22 3.52 -6.61
C ILE A 12 0.36 4.61 -5.73
N GLY A 13 1.14 5.50 -6.34
CA GLY A 13 1.87 6.56 -5.64
C GLY A 13 3.38 6.44 -5.78
N ALA A 14 4.05 7.59 -5.87
CA ALA A 14 5.51 7.71 -5.96
C ALA A 14 6.03 8.75 -4.95
N GLY A 15 5.45 8.72 -3.75
CA GLY A 15 5.81 9.59 -2.63
C GLY A 15 6.88 9.00 -1.72
N GLY A 16 7.02 9.58 -0.52
CA GLY A 16 8.06 9.21 0.44
C GLY A 16 7.99 7.77 0.93
N VAL A 17 6.79 7.18 1.05
CA VAL A 17 6.61 5.79 1.52
C VAL A 17 6.88 4.76 0.40
N SER A 18 6.71 5.14 -0.86
CA SER A 18 6.76 4.22 -1.99
C SER A 18 8.08 3.44 -2.12
N PRO A 19 9.27 4.00 -1.88
CA PRO A 19 10.53 3.24 -1.90
C PRO A 19 10.54 2.07 -0.91
N SER A 20 10.05 2.29 0.31
CA SER A 20 9.99 1.25 1.36
C SER A 20 9.00 0.15 0.99
N VAL A 21 7.83 0.53 0.46
CA VAL A 21 6.81 -0.41 -0.03
C VAL A 21 7.38 -1.27 -1.17
N ILE A 22 8.01 -0.65 -2.17
CA ILE A 22 8.62 -1.35 -3.32
C ILE A 22 9.66 -2.37 -2.85
N LEU A 23 10.54 -1.98 -1.93
CA LEU A 23 11.55 -2.88 -1.38
C LEU A 23 10.93 -4.04 -0.60
N SER A 24 9.88 -3.79 0.16
CA SER A 24 9.16 -4.82 0.91
C SER A 24 8.51 -5.85 -0.02
N ILE A 25 7.84 -5.39 -1.09
CA ILE A 25 7.27 -6.26 -2.13
C ILE A 25 8.37 -7.09 -2.79
N LYS A 26 9.50 -6.48 -3.13
CA LYS A 26 10.63 -7.20 -3.74
C LYS A 26 11.19 -8.27 -2.81
N LYS A 27 11.31 -7.97 -1.50
CA LYS A 27 11.76 -8.92 -0.49
C LYS A 27 10.76 -10.07 -0.25
N SER A 28 9.47 -9.86 -0.48
CA SER A 28 8.45 -10.92 -0.39
C SER A 28 8.50 -11.93 -1.54
N GLY A 29 9.39 -11.73 -2.52
CA GLY A 29 9.59 -12.62 -3.67
C GLY A 29 8.82 -12.19 -4.94
N ILE A 30 7.98 -11.16 -4.90
CA ILE A 30 7.28 -10.66 -6.09
C ILE A 30 8.29 -9.93 -6.97
N LYS A 31 8.43 -10.40 -8.22
CA LYS A 31 9.38 -9.83 -9.20
C LYS A 31 8.73 -8.78 -10.12
N ASN A 32 7.46 -8.96 -10.44
CA ASN A 32 6.71 -8.11 -11.36
C ASN A 32 6.06 -6.95 -10.58
N ILE A 33 6.75 -5.82 -10.48
CA ILE A 33 6.31 -4.66 -9.70
C ILE A 33 6.11 -3.48 -10.64
N SER A 34 4.90 -2.96 -10.66
CA SER A 34 4.54 -1.76 -11.40
C SER A 34 4.30 -0.59 -10.46
N VAL A 35 4.55 0.61 -10.94
CA VAL A 35 4.28 1.86 -10.22
C VAL A 35 3.50 2.81 -11.12
N THR A 36 2.56 3.52 -10.53
CA THR A 36 1.81 4.60 -11.17
C THR A 36 1.71 5.80 -10.23
N ASN A 37 1.69 6.99 -10.80
CA ASN A 37 1.48 8.23 -10.04
C ASN A 37 0.92 9.30 -10.97
N ARG A 38 0.09 10.21 -10.44
CA ARG A 38 -0.47 11.33 -11.19
C ARG A 38 0.63 12.20 -11.85
N THR A 39 1.76 12.39 -11.17
CA THR A 39 2.95 13.07 -11.70
C THR A 39 3.94 12.01 -12.19
N ASN A 40 4.05 11.84 -13.50
CA ASN A 40 4.84 10.76 -14.12
C ASN A 40 6.35 10.86 -13.84
N GLU A 41 6.88 12.08 -13.70
CA GLU A 41 8.29 12.34 -13.39
C GLU A 41 8.74 11.66 -12.09
N LYS A 42 7.84 11.55 -11.10
CA LYS A 42 8.10 10.82 -9.86
C LYS A 42 8.26 9.32 -10.09
N CYS A 43 7.48 8.74 -11.00
CA CYS A 43 7.63 7.34 -11.40
C CYS A 43 8.96 7.11 -12.12
N ILE A 44 9.34 8.01 -13.02
CA ILE A 44 10.63 7.97 -13.72
C ILE A 44 11.80 8.03 -12.72
N PHE A 45 11.71 8.89 -11.72
CA PHE A 45 12.71 8.99 -10.66
C PHE A 45 12.84 7.67 -9.88
N LEU A 46 11.70 7.07 -9.50
CA LEU A 46 11.70 5.75 -8.83
C LEU A 46 12.27 4.66 -9.72
N LYS A 47 11.95 4.65 -11.01
CA LYS A 47 12.48 3.67 -11.96
C LYS A 47 13.99 3.80 -12.14
N LYS A 48 14.54 5.00 -12.12
CA LYS A 48 16.01 5.22 -12.12
C LYS A 48 16.67 4.59 -10.89
N LYS A 49 16.00 4.64 -9.73
CA LYS A 49 16.49 4.05 -8.47
C LYS A 49 16.26 2.53 -8.42
N PHE A 50 15.17 2.05 -8.99
CA PHE A 50 14.74 0.66 -8.99
C PHE A 50 14.48 0.21 -10.44
N ASN A 51 15.52 -0.18 -11.15
CA ASN A 51 15.47 -0.48 -12.59
C ASN A 51 14.48 -1.61 -12.98
N PHE A 52 14.11 -2.45 -12.02
CA PHE A 52 13.14 -3.55 -12.21
C PHE A 52 11.69 -3.09 -12.27
N LEU A 53 11.37 -1.82 -11.96
CA LEU A 53 9.99 -1.32 -11.98
C LEU A 53 9.47 -1.17 -13.41
N THR A 54 8.17 -1.43 -13.57
CA THR A 54 7.41 -1.03 -14.76
C THR A 54 6.57 0.20 -14.41
N ILE A 55 6.54 1.20 -15.28
CA ILE A 55 5.69 2.38 -15.10
C ILE A 55 4.38 2.15 -15.86
N ILE A 56 3.25 2.38 -15.18
CA ILE A 56 1.93 2.43 -15.79
C ILE A 56 1.48 3.89 -15.81
N PRO A 57 1.08 4.43 -16.97
CA PRO A 57 0.51 5.77 -17.04
C PRO A 57 -0.70 5.89 -16.12
N TRP A 58 -0.84 7.04 -15.44
CA TRP A 58 -1.98 7.27 -14.54
C TRP A 58 -3.33 7.16 -15.24
N ALA A 59 -3.40 7.55 -16.52
CA ALA A 59 -4.61 7.45 -17.33
C ALA A 59 -5.07 6.00 -17.54
N ASP A 60 -4.13 5.05 -17.55
CA ASP A 60 -4.42 3.64 -17.80
C ASP A 60 -4.70 2.87 -16.50
N LEU A 61 -4.54 3.49 -15.34
CA LEU A 61 -4.69 2.83 -14.03
C LEU A 61 -6.02 2.07 -13.93
N LYS A 62 -7.14 2.71 -14.29
CA LYS A 62 -8.49 2.11 -14.20
C LYS A 62 -8.61 0.82 -15.04
N SER A 63 -8.01 0.77 -16.21
CA SER A 63 -8.06 -0.41 -17.09
C SER A 63 -7.05 -1.49 -16.69
N GLU A 64 -5.95 -1.09 -16.09
CA GLU A 64 -4.83 -1.98 -15.74
C GLU A 64 -5.00 -2.68 -14.38
N ILE A 65 -5.80 -2.14 -13.45
CA ILE A 65 -5.93 -2.70 -12.08
C ILE A 65 -6.34 -4.17 -12.06
N ARG A 66 -7.08 -4.65 -13.07
CA ARG A 66 -7.52 -6.06 -13.21
C ARG A 66 -6.35 -7.04 -13.41
N ASN A 67 -5.18 -6.56 -13.77
CA ASN A 67 -4.03 -7.39 -14.09
C ASN A 67 -3.16 -7.72 -12.86
N PHE A 68 -3.47 -7.15 -11.69
CA PHE A 68 -2.65 -7.26 -10.50
C PHE A 68 -3.23 -8.18 -9.44
N ASP A 69 -2.34 -8.86 -8.72
CA ASP A 69 -2.66 -9.76 -7.61
C ASP A 69 -2.52 -9.03 -6.27
N VAL A 70 -1.68 -7.98 -6.22
CA VAL A 70 -1.48 -7.13 -5.05
C VAL A 70 -1.52 -5.67 -5.50
N ILE A 71 -2.34 -4.86 -4.86
CA ILE A 71 -2.45 -3.42 -5.12
C ILE A 71 -2.20 -2.68 -3.82
N ILE A 72 -1.27 -1.74 -3.83
CA ILE A 72 -0.91 -0.95 -2.67
C ILE A 72 -1.19 0.52 -2.94
N ASN A 73 -2.06 1.14 -2.14
CA ASN A 73 -2.23 2.59 -2.11
C ASN A 73 -1.12 3.22 -1.26
N ALA A 74 -0.17 3.85 -1.92
CA ALA A 74 0.90 4.63 -1.31
C ALA A 74 0.73 6.14 -1.59
N THR A 75 -0.53 6.58 -1.77
CA THR A 75 -0.93 7.99 -1.94
C THR A 75 -1.63 8.50 -0.70
N SER A 76 -2.03 9.77 -0.72
CA SER A 76 -2.94 10.37 0.25
C SER A 76 -4.42 10.27 -0.14
N LEU A 77 -4.75 9.60 -1.26
CA LEU A 77 -6.15 9.42 -1.70
C LEU A 77 -6.90 8.55 -0.70
N GLY A 78 -7.96 9.09 -0.15
CA GLY A 78 -8.73 8.48 0.93
C GLY A 78 -8.38 8.99 2.34
N LEU A 79 -7.33 9.81 2.50
CA LEU A 79 -6.95 10.41 3.79
C LEU A 79 -7.96 11.47 4.24
N LYS A 80 -8.52 12.22 3.29
CA LYS A 80 -9.52 13.25 3.56
C LYS A 80 -10.82 12.93 2.85
N ASN A 81 -11.94 13.28 3.47
CA ASN A 81 -13.24 13.13 2.83
C ASN A 81 -13.29 13.89 1.50
N GLY A 82 -13.69 13.19 0.45
CA GLY A 82 -13.78 13.72 -0.91
C GLY A 82 -12.50 13.67 -1.74
N ASP A 83 -11.37 13.24 -1.17
CA ASP A 83 -10.10 13.04 -1.88
C ASP A 83 -9.88 11.55 -2.16
N ASP A 84 -10.75 10.97 -2.97
CA ASP A 84 -10.75 9.54 -3.30
C ASP A 84 -10.28 9.30 -4.75
N PHE A 85 -10.12 8.03 -5.11
CA PHE A 85 -9.99 7.67 -6.51
C PHE A 85 -11.26 8.03 -7.28
N ASN A 86 -11.11 8.58 -8.49
CA ASN A 86 -12.22 8.96 -9.37
C ASN A 86 -12.85 7.77 -10.13
N PHE A 87 -12.56 6.55 -9.71
CA PHE A 87 -13.11 5.29 -10.23
C PHE A 87 -13.22 4.27 -9.09
N ASN A 88 -14.05 3.26 -9.29
CA ASN A 88 -14.12 2.13 -8.39
C ASN A 88 -13.14 1.03 -8.79
N PHE A 89 -12.88 0.13 -7.85
CA PHE A 89 -12.00 -1.01 -8.02
C PHE A 89 -12.73 -2.30 -8.43
N ALA A 90 -13.94 -2.19 -9.01
CA ALA A 90 -14.79 -3.34 -9.37
C ALA A 90 -14.12 -4.32 -10.34
N SER A 91 -13.23 -3.83 -11.22
CA SER A 91 -12.53 -4.66 -12.18
C SER A 91 -11.33 -5.43 -11.62
N THR A 92 -11.01 -5.30 -10.33
CA THR A 92 -9.94 -6.07 -9.70
C THR A 92 -10.28 -7.56 -9.64
N LYS A 93 -9.25 -8.40 -9.57
CA LYS A 93 -9.45 -9.85 -9.36
C LYS A 93 -10.18 -10.12 -8.05
N ASN A 94 -10.90 -11.25 -8.00
CA ASN A 94 -11.57 -11.68 -6.76
C ASN A 94 -10.56 -11.96 -5.64
N GLU A 95 -9.41 -12.50 -5.98
CA GLU A 95 -8.35 -12.86 -5.04
C GLU A 95 -7.32 -11.72 -4.84
N VAL A 96 -7.62 -10.50 -5.30
CA VAL A 96 -6.70 -9.37 -5.11
C VAL A 96 -6.47 -9.10 -3.63
N ILE A 97 -5.23 -8.80 -3.29
CA ILE A 97 -4.86 -8.25 -1.99
C ILE A 97 -4.71 -6.75 -2.15
N TYR A 98 -5.52 -5.99 -1.43
CA TYR A 98 -5.40 -4.54 -1.38
C TYR A 98 -4.79 -4.11 -0.05
N ILE A 99 -3.77 -3.27 -0.12
CA ILE A 99 -3.09 -2.71 1.04
C ILE A 99 -3.19 -1.19 0.95
N ASP A 100 -3.78 -0.58 1.95
CA ASP A 100 -3.78 0.87 2.11
C ASP A 100 -2.67 1.28 3.08
N THR A 101 -1.79 2.20 2.71
CA THR A 101 -0.81 2.71 3.67
C THR A 101 -1.40 3.74 4.63
N ILE A 102 -2.65 4.14 4.42
CA ILE A 102 -3.40 5.02 5.32
C ILE A 102 -3.85 4.21 6.53
N TYR A 103 -3.70 4.79 7.70
CA TYR A 103 -4.12 4.23 8.99
C TYR A 103 -5.10 5.14 9.74
N ASN A 104 -5.30 6.37 9.28
CA ASN A 104 -6.32 7.28 9.77
C ASN A 104 -6.95 8.04 8.58
N PRO A 105 -8.22 7.73 8.22
CA PRO A 105 -9.10 6.75 8.84
C PRO A 105 -8.57 5.31 8.70
N LEU A 106 -9.01 4.41 9.60
CA LEU A 106 -8.66 2.98 9.52
C LEU A 106 -9.18 2.31 8.25
N GLU A 107 -10.31 2.79 7.74
CA GLU A 107 -10.96 2.29 6.54
C GLU A 107 -11.28 3.45 5.60
N THR A 108 -10.49 3.59 4.55
CA THR A 108 -10.79 4.51 3.45
C THR A 108 -12.00 4.02 2.64
N LYS A 109 -12.57 4.87 1.81
CA LYS A 109 -13.71 4.50 0.94
C LYS A 109 -13.39 3.30 0.05
N THR A 110 -12.20 3.28 -0.55
CA THR A 110 -11.74 2.15 -1.39
C THR A 110 -11.57 0.89 -0.57
N PHE A 111 -11.00 1.00 0.65
CA PHE A 111 -10.86 -0.12 1.57
C PHE A 111 -12.22 -0.74 1.91
N LYS A 112 -13.21 0.08 2.33
CA LYS A 112 -14.57 -0.38 2.66
C LYS A 112 -15.22 -1.08 1.47
N TYR A 113 -15.19 -0.45 0.31
CA TYR A 113 -15.74 -1.03 -0.90
C TYR A 113 -15.16 -2.42 -1.21
N LEU A 114 -13.84 -2.56 -1.21
CA LEU A 114 -13.19 -3.84 -1.50
C LEU A 114 -13.45 -4.90 -0.43
N LYS A 115 -13.57 -4.49 0.84
CA LYS A 115 -13.93 -5.37 1.96
C LYS A 115 -15.36 -5.92 1.80
N GLU A 116 -16.31 -5.05 1.45
CA GLU A 116 -17.71 -5.41 1.18
C GLU A 116 -17.84 -6.37 -0.01
N GLU A 117 -17.00 -6.20 -1.03
CA GLU A 117 -16.89 -7.09 -2.19
C GLU A 117 -16.12 -8.41 -1.88
N GLY A 118 -15.77 -8.66 -0.62
CA GLY A 118 -15.10 -9.89 -0.18
C GLY A 118 -13.62 -9.98 -0.56
N ARG A 119 -12.99 -8.87 -0.92
CA ARG A 119 -11.53 -8.85 -1.21
C ARG A 119 -10.72 -8.88 0.09
N LYS A 120 -9.49 -9.37 0.00
CA LYS A 120 -8.56 -9.33 1.12
C LYS A 120 -7.93 -7.95 1.23
N VAL A 121 -8.20 -7.24 2.34
CA VAL A 121 -7.77 -5.86 2.54
C VAL A 121 -6.97 -5.71 3.84
N PHE A 122 -5.97 -4.81 3.81
CA PHE A 122 -5.16 -4.44 4.97
C PHE A 122 -4.98 -2.92 4.99
N ASN A 123 -5.03 -2.32 6.17
CA ASN A 123 -4.73 -0.90 6.34
C ASN A 123 -3.29 -0.66 6.82
N GLY A 124 -2.93 0.61 6.99
CA GLY A 124 -1.56 1.01 7.34
C GLY A 124 -1.22 0.95 8.83
N LEU A 125 -2.13 0.48 9.71
CA LEU A 125 -1.92 0.55 11.16
C LEU A 125 -0.70 -0.27 11.60
N ASP A 126 -0.59 -1.52 11.16
CA ASP A 126 0.56 -2.36 11.49
C ASP A 126 1.87 -1.73 11.01
N MET A 127 1.88 -1.18 9.79
CA MET A 127 3.04 -0.49 9.26
C MET A 127 3.41 0.72 10.13
N PHE A 128 2.43 1.48 10.62
CA PHE A 128 2.63 2.61 11.52
C PHE A 128 3.21 2.15 12.86
N ILE A 129 2.68 1.09 13.47
CA ILE A 129 3.15 0.54 14.74
C ILE A 129 4.61 0.07 14.62
N TYR A 130 4.90 -0.80 13.64
CA TYR A 130 6.23 -1.38 13.50
C TYR A 130 7.32 -0.35 13.12
N GLN A 131 6.98 0.67 12.33
CA GLN A 131 7.93 1.75 12.05
C GLN A 131 8.20 2.59 13.32
N GLY A 132 7.18 2.81 14.15
CA GLY A 132 7.32 3.48 15.44
C GLY A 132 8.20 2.68 16.41
N GLN A 133 7.94 1.38 16.56
CA GLN A 133 8.77 0.48 17.35
C GLN A 133 10.24 0.51 16.91
N LYS A 134 10.47 0.46 15.60
CA LYS A 134 11.84 0.51 15.05
C LYS A 134 12.53 1.84 15.31
N SER A 135 11.82 2.94 15.20
CA SER A 135 12.32 4.28 15.48
C SER A 135 12.69 4.40 16.97
N PHE A 136 11.82 3.94 17.85
CA PHE A 136 12.05 3.93 19.30
C PHE A 136 13.33 3.12 19.64
N TYR A 137 13.47 1.92 19.05
CA TYR A 137 14.67 1.11 19.21
C TYR A 137 15.95 1.84 18.77
N LEU A 138 15.89 2.53 17.62
CA LEU A 138 17.07 3.24 17.11
C LEU A 138 17.53 4.35 18.06
N TRP A 139 16.58 5.03 18.71
CA TRP A 139 16.89 6.13 19.63
C TRP A 139 17.28 5.64 21.04
N ASN A 140 16.56 4.68 21.56
CA ASN A 140 16.64 4.29 22.97
C ASN A 140 17.40 2.96 23.20
N LYS A 141 17.68 2.20 22.13
CA LYS A 141 18.26 0.84 22.19
C LYS A 141 17.42 -0.18 22.97
N VAL A 142 16.16 0.15 23.20
CA VAL A 142 15.15 -0.70 23.83
C VAL A 142 14.11 -1.05 22.78
N ASN A 143 13.74 -2.32 22.68
CA ASN A 143 12.68 -2.77 21.78
C ASN A 143 11.38 -2.88 22.60
N PRO A 144 10.46 -1.92 22.49
CA PRO A 144 9.19 -1.99 23.24
C PRO A 144 8.35 -3.15 22.73
N GLU A 145 7.62 -3.78 23.62
CA GLU A 145 6.63 -4.79 23.25
C GLU A 145 5.43 -4.10 22.57
N ILE A 146 4.90 -4.77 21.54
CA ILE A 146 3.63 -4.40 20.92
C ILE A 146 2.60 -5.37 21.48
N ASP A 147 1.89 -4.93 22.50
CA ASP A 147 0.86 -5.68 23.18
C ASP A 147 -0.56 -5.33 22.65
N ASP A 148 -1.54 -6.11 23.07
CA ASP A 148 -2.92 -5.90 22.68
C ASP A 148 -3.47 -4.57 23.20
N GLU A 149 -3.02 -4.10 24.37
CA GLU A 149 -3.45 -2.83 24.97
C GLU A 149 -3.06 -1.65 24.09
N LEU A 150 -1.83 -1.63 23.56
CA LEU A 150 -1.38 -0.62 22.62
C LEU A 150 -2.21 -0.64 21.34
N VAL A 151 -2.46 -1.84 20.79
CA VAL A 151 -3.24 -2.00 19.55
C VAL A 151 -4.68 -1.54 19.75
N GLU A 152 -5.32 -1.92 20.86
CA GLU A 152 -6.68 -1.47 21.21
C GLU A 152 -6.76 0.04 21.43
N LEU A 153 -5.79 0.62 22.14
CA LEU A 153 -5.71 2.06 22.34
C LEU A 153 -5.63 2.81 21.01
N LEU A 154 -4.77 2.37 20.09
CA LEU A 154 -4.65 2.99 18.77
C LEU A 154 -5.94 2.85 17.97
N ASN A 155 -6.55 1.67 17.92
CA ASN A 155 -7.82 1.44 17.23
C ASN A 155 -8.95 2.34 17.81
N SER A 156 -8.98 2.59 19.10
CA SER A 156 -9.98 3.44 19.74
C SER A 156 -9.80 4.94 19.44
N ARG A 157 -8.58 5.36 19.10
CA ARG A 157 -8.22 6.76 18.81
C ARG A 157 -8.26 7.12 17.34
N LEU A 158 -8.09 6.13 16.46
CA LEU A 158 -8.12 6.29 15.01
C LEU A 158 -9.55 6.03 14.51
N LYS A 159 -10.16 7.05 13.93
CA LYS A 159 -11.56 6.99 13.42
C LYS A 159 -11.59 7.00 11.91
#